data_19b967ed71ac5db5276c76c81521220f
#
_entry.id   19b967ed71ac5db5276c76c81521220f
#
_cell.length_a   1.000
_cell.length_b   1.000
_cell.length_c   1.000
_cell.angle_alpha   90.00
_cell.angle_beta   90.00
_cell.angle_gamma   90.00
#
_symmetry.space_group_name_H-M   'P 1'
#
loop_
_entity.id
_entity.type
_entity.pdbx_description
1 polymer ?
#
loop_
_entity_poly.entity_id
_entity_poly.type
_entity_poly.pdbx_seq_one_letter_code
_entity_poly.pdbx_strand_id
1 'polypeptide(L)'
;MQRNLLKSSTDKIRKCQEEAVEKFFKFKKKNIRDKACLINLPTGAGKTGVISLISHLSKERNILIICHRRAVKEQLYREVSSRFFRVTLNDPDIKLKNTFKNINNLNEEGIYISTFQKLSMLSPEDLDETQSFFDLIIIDEGHSEPSPVWREIVRQSDAIKVVITATPYRNDLFELNVDLDDYFIFTFKQAISDKIITEPNFIQVNSMEKMLQEVQLFLEKNENIKCIIKCKDAYDISRYHESISKKFKTVSIHETFRNDEASGKFKSVNSALKSDNIRVLIHQHKLDEGVDLPEAKLLVLTYQVGSGRELVQTIGRVVRNYNSIEPMIIDLASSSNERMWQSYRVFDDYISTPSGSKGFIKSLSTTNLIKGFLDNFPEYSYFSSRFRERLDLQSINANDISIPLASVCFIEKGPNYSTPLLLDKIYWELHTQGSLVKEIKNDHNVFMYLYISFNSSRYLSDKLFFEPKLEIIIIKELSNSIAIFDSAGAKYANRIDLNLANPININRLTALAAATKVREIKEAHSRAIGTAKNRPEAMSLKGKNLENINSTQRNAMYALTTLKVVNKDEQGKNDSSFYIGARSG
;
A
#
# COMPACT_ATOMS: atom_id res chain seq x y z
N MET A 1 24.93 32.85 0.31
CA MET A 1 24.20 32.67 1.58
C MET A 1 23.97 31.21 1.94
N GLN A 2 23.62 30.30 0.99
CA GLN A 2 23.44 28.86 1.22
C GLN A 2 24.70 28.10 1.69
N ARG A 3 25.87 28.44 1.15
CA ARG A 3 27.15 27.82 1.57
C ARG A 3 27.62 28.24 2.98
N ASN A 4 27.17 29.36 3.51
CA ASN A 4 27.59 29.83 4.83
C ASN A 4 26.82 29.19 5.98
N LEU A 5 25.54 28.79 5.76
CA LEU A 5 24.77 28.03 6.75
C LEU A 5 25.29 26.59 6.92
N LEU A 6 25.74 25.97 5.82
CA LEU A 6 26.34 24.63 5.86
C LEU A 6 27.77 24.64 6.40
N LYS A 7 28.56 25.71 6.20
CA LYS A 7 29.97 25.76 6.60
C LYS A 7 30.23 25.81 8.10
N SER A 8 29.30 26.30 8.91
CA SER A 8 29.48 26.33 10.37
C SER A 8 29.07 25.02 11.08
N SER A 9 28.39 24.10 10.40
CA SER A 9 27.81 22.88 10.98
C SER A 9 28.12 21.61 10.20
N THR A 10 29.03 21.64 9.22
CA THR A 10 29.30 20.53 8.28
C THR A 10 29.73 19.24 8.97
N ASP A 11 30.49 19.33 10.04
CA ASP A 11 31.03 18.14 10.74
C ASP A 11 29.97 17.32 11.46
N LYS A 12 28.78 17.88 11.67
CA LYS A 12 27.65 17.20 12.35
C LYS A 12 26.54 16.72 11.43
N ILE A 13 26.54 17.18 10.18
CA ILE A 13 25.62 16.70 9.16
C ILE A 13 26.21 15.42 8.57
N ARG A 14 25.41 14.37 8.55
CA ARG A 14 25.84 13.10 7.95
C ARG A 14 26.02 13.28 6.45
N LYS A 15 27.04 12.64 5.86
CA LYS A 15 27.33 12.72 4.43
C LYS A 15 26.08 12.38 3.57
N CYS A 16 25.33 11.32 3.93
CA CYS A 16 24.11 10.94 3.22
C CYS A 16 23.01 12.03 3.27
N GLN A 17 22.95 12.83 4.34
CA GLN A 17 22.01 13.94 4.43
C GLN A 17 22.43 15.10 3.51
N GLU A 18 23.72 15.40 3.47
CA GLU A 18 24.27 16.44 2.57
C GLU A 18 24.03 16.06 1.10
N GLU A 19 24.38 14.85 0.70
CA GLU A 19 24.18 14.34 -0.66
C GLU A 19 22.70 14.33 -1.07
N ALA A 20 21.79 13.93 -0.16
CA ALA A 20 20.35 13.97 -0.39
C ALA A 20 19.83 15.39 -0.64
N VAL A 21 20.28 16.36 0.19
CA VAL A 21 19.92 17.77 0.06
C VAL A 21 20.47 18.36 -1.25
N GLU A 22 21.71 18.07 -1.59
CA GLU A 22 22.30 18.50 -2.87
C GLU A 22 21.53 17.95 -4.07
N LYS A 23 21.14 16.68 -4.02
CA LYS A 23 20.35 16.05 -5.09
C LYS A 23 19.00 16.74 -5.28
N PHE A 24 18.30 17.06 -4.18
CA PHE A 24 17.07 17.83 -4.24
C PHE A 24 17.29 19.21 -4.87
N PHE A 25 18.35 19.95 -4.49
CA PHE A 25 18.60 21.25 -5.08
C PHE A 25 19.01 21.19 -6.57
N LYS A 26 19.61 20.10 -7.03
CA LYS A 26 19.86 19.86 -8.46
C LYS A 26 18.55 19.62 -9.20
N PHE A 27 17.66 18.78 -8.66
CA PHE A 27 16.32 18.57 -9.21
C PHE A 27 15.50 19.86 -9.28
N LYS A 28 15.47 20.63 -8.18
CA LYS A 28 14.76 21.89 -8.10
C LYS A 28 15.16 22.89 -9.19
N LYS A 29 16.44 22.96 -9.59
CA LYS A 29 16.90 23.84 -10.67
C LYS A 29 16.28 23.53 -12.02
N LYS A 30 15.80 22.29 -12.24
CA LYS A 30 15.10 21.89 -13.47
C LYS A 30 13.66 22.37 -13.53
N ASN A 31 13.10 22.84 -12.42
CA ASN A 31 11.74 23.34 -12.26
C ASN A 31 10.65 22.35 -12.73
N ILE A 32 10.88 21.05 -12.49
CA ILE A 32 9.91 19.99 -12.77
C ILE A 32 8.82 20.03 -11.68
N ARG A 33 7.55 20.15 -12.08
CA ARG A 33 6.42 20.32 -11.16
C ARG A 33 5.40 19.19 -11.21
N ASP A 34 5.38 18.44 -12.28
CA ASP A 34 4.49 17.28 -12.49
C ASP A 34 4.97 16.01 -11.79
N LYS A 35 6.25 15.98 -11.38
CA LYS A 35 6.88 14.84 -10.68
C LYS A 35 7.59 15.30 -9.42
N ALA A 36 7.89 14.35 -8.53
CA ALA A 36 8.62 14.58 -7.29
C ALA A 36 10.07 14.07 -7.38
N CYS A 37 10.98 14.72 -6.67
CA CYS A 37 12.30 14.15 -6.39
C CYS A 37 12.16 13.04 -5.33
N LEU A 38 12.66 11.84 -5.60
CA LEU A 38 12.69 10.76 -4.60
C LEU A 38 13.97 10.80 -3.78
N ILE A 39 13.82 10.80 -2.47
CA ILE A 39 14.91 10.61 -1.50
C ILE A 39 14.61 9.38 -0.66
N ASN A 40 15.35 8.31 -0.89
CA ASN A 40 15.27 7.08 -0.10
C ASN A 40 16.40 7.03 0.92
N LEU A 41 16.04 6.94 2.21
CA LEU A 41 16.96 6.81 3.33
C LEU A 41 16.42 5.77 4.32
N PRO A 42 17.19 4.77 4.74
CA PRO A 42 16.72 3.79 5.70
C PRO A 42 16.32 4.44 7.04
N THR A 43 15.48 3.75 7.80
CA THR A 43 15.11 4.20 9.15
C THR A 43 16.38 4.33 10.01
N GLY A 44 16.52 5.48 10.68
CA GLY A 44 17.73 5.77 11.48
C GLY A 44 18.80 6.56 10.74
N ALA A 45 18.76 6.65 9.40
CA ALA A 45 19.73 7.45 8.64
C ALA A 45 19.55 8.97 8.74
N GLY A 46 18.44 9.45 9.32
CA GLY A 46 18.24 10.88 9.61
C GLY A 46 17.36 11.61 8.60
N LYS A 47 16.29 10.97 8.11
CA LYS A 47 15.27 11.59 7.23
C LYS A 47 14.79 12.96 7.72
N THR A 48 14.49 13.06 9.02
CA THR A 48 14.00 14.31 9.64
C THR A 48 15.01 15.44 9.49
N GLY A 49 16.31 15.15 9.56
CA GLY A 49 17.35 16.13 9.30
C GLY A 49 17.36 16.61 7.85
N VAL A 50 17.15 15.73 6.88
CA VAL A 50 17.00 16.10 5.46
C VAL A 50 15.78 16.99 5.25
N ILE A 51 14.64 16.64 5.86
CA ILE A 51 13.42 17.48 5.84
C ILE A 51 13.71 18.88 6.39
N SER A 52 14.37 18.96 7.55
CA SER A 52 14.71 20.23 8.19
C SER A 52 15.66 21.06 7.31
N LEU A 53 16.69 20.44 6.76
CA LEU A 53 17.65 21.13 5.88
C LEU A 53 16.97 21.64 4.60
N ILE A 54 16.20 20.81 3.91
CA ILE A 54 15.48 21.23 2.69
C ILE A 54 14.54 22.39 3.00
N SER A 55 13.77 22.31 4.08
CA SER A 55 12.78 23.32 4.45
C SER A 55 13.42 24.69 4.71
N HIS A 56 14.51 24.73 5.47
CA HIS A 56 15.12 26.00 5.85
C HIS A 56 16.12 26.55 4.82
N LEU A 57 16.80 25.68 4.06
CA LEU A 57 17.76 26.09 3.05
C LEU A 57 17.12 26.45 1.71
N SER A 58 15.89 26.03 1.44
CA SER A 58 15.19 26.39 0.21
C SER A 58 14.77 27.87 0.24
N LYS A 59 14.69 28.50 -0.95
CA LYS A 59 14.31 29.91 -1.09
C LYS A 59 12.79 30.14 -1.08
N GLU A 60 12.03 29.08 -1.19
CA GLU A 60 10.57 29.08 -1.19
C GLU A 60 10.08 29.70 0.11
N ARG A 61 9.04 30.54 -0.03
CA ARG A 61 8.46 31.23 1.11
C ARG A 61 7.51 30.33 1.86
N ASN A 62 6.66 29.63 1.11
CA ASN A 62 5.59 28.80 1.64
C ASN A 62 5.89 27.32 1.40
N ILE A 63 6.10 26.58 2.48
CA ILE A 63 6.51 25.17 2.43
C ILE A 63 5.51 24.34 3.20
N LEU A 64 5.00 23.28 2.57
CA LEU A 64 4.14 22.29 3.21
C LEU A 64 4.92 21.00 3.46
N ILE A 65 4.94 20.56 4.71
CA ILE A 65 5.41 19.23 5.08
C ILE A 65 4.20 18.36 5.38
N ILE A 66 4.05 17.25 4.66
CA ILE A 66 2.94 16.32 4.81
C ILE A 66 3.45 15.03 5.42
N CYS A 67 2.76 14.52 6.43
CA CYS A 67 3.06 13.24 7.07
C CYS A 67 1.78 12.43 7.32
N HIS A 68 1.96 11.15 7.66
CA HIS A 68 0.84 10.23 7.80
C HIS A 68 0.11 10.35 9.15
N ARG A 69 0.83 10.51 10.25
CA ARG A 69 0.28 10.40 11.62
C ARG A 69 0.49 11.66 12.44
N ARG A 70 -0.44 11.92 13.37
CA ARG A 70 -0.33 13.06 14.31
C ARG A 70 0.94 12.99 15.18
N ALA A 71 1.34 11.81 15.63
CA ALA A 71 2.57 11.65 16.40
C ALA A 71 3.82 12.04 15.61
N VAL A 72 3.88 11.67 14.33
CA VAL A 72 4.95 12.07 13.41
C VAL A 72 4.93 13.58 13.18
N LYS A 73 3.74 14.18 13.01
CA LYS A 73 3.56 15.63 12.88
C LYS A 73 4.15 16.39 14.07
N GLU A 74 3.85 15.96 15.30
CA GLU A 74 4.38 16.61 16.51
C GLU A 74 5.91 16.44 16.63
N GLN A 75 6.44 15.31 16.22
CA GLN A 75 7.89 15.09 16.16
C GLN A 75 8.54 16.00 15.11
N LEU A 76 8.02 16.00 13.89
CA LEU A 76 8.51 16.85 12.80
C LEU A 76 8.47 18.34 13.19
N TYR A 77 7.37 18.79 13.80
CA TYR A 77 7.26 20.15 14.27
C TYR A 77 8.41 20.53 15.22
N ARG A 78 8.68 19.70 16.24
CA ARG A 78 9.77 19.95 17.19
C ARG A 78 11.13 19.99 16.53
N GLU A 79 11.40 19.05 15.63
CA GLU A 79 12.69 18.95 14.95
C GLU A 79 12.89 20.11 13.96
N VAL A 80 11.89 20.37 13.11
CA VAL A 80 11.96 21.41 12.07
C VAL A 80 11.95 22.81 12.68
N SER A 81 11.12 23.08 13.71
CA SER A 81 11.03 24.42 14.31
C SER A 81 12.33 24.88 14.97
N SER A 82 13.10 23.97 15.59
CA SER A 82 14.32 24.38 16.27
C SER A 82 15.28 23.27 16.63
N ARG A 83 14.77 22.08 17.08
CA ARG A 83 15.59 21.08 17.77
C ARG A 83 16.72 20.53 16.91
N PHE A 84 16.46 20.23 15.63
CA PHE A 84 17.50 19.73 14.74
C PHE A 84 18.67 20.70 14.65
N PHE A 85 18.44 21.99 14.46
CA PHE A 85 19.52 22.96 14.32
C PHE A 85 20.18 23.31 15.66
N ARG A 86 19.38 23.60 16.68
CA ARG A 86 19.91 24.09 17.97
C ARG A 86 20.52 22.98 18.81
N VAL A 87 19.91 21.80 18.81
CA VAL A 87 20.37 20.68 19.67
C VAL A 87 21.27 19.73 18.89
N THR A 88 20.81 19.24 17.72
CA THR A 88 21.58 18.23 16.97
C THR A 88 22.80 18.83 16.29
N LEU A 89 22.66 19.98 15.62
CA LEU A 89 23.77 20.69 15.00
C LEU A 89 24.51 21.63 15.97
N ASN A 90 23.93 21.87 17.16
CA ASN A 90 24.47 22.77 18.18
C ASN A 90 24.74 24.19 17.63
N ASP A 91 23.78 24.74 16.88
CA ASP A 91 23.81 26.09 16.33
C ASP A 91 22.63 26.89 16.92
N PRO A 92 22.85 27.59 18.09
CA PRO A 92 21.77 28.30 18.77
C PRO A 92 21.36 29.59 18.04
N ASP A 93 22.24 30.18 17.23
CA ASP A 93 22.06 31.49 16.62
C ASP A 93 21.51 31.43 15.20
N ILE A 94 21.19 30.27 14.70
CA ILE A 94 20.68 30.07 13.34
C ILE A 94 19.34 30.78 13.15
N LYS A 95 19.22 31.55 12.08
CA LYS A 95 17.95 32.17 11.66
C LYS A 95 17.09 31.14 10.95
N LEU A 96 16.01 30.73 11.57
CA LEU A 96 15.05 29.75 11.05
C LEU A 96 13.79 30.44 10.52
N LYS A 97 13.14 29.82 9.52
CA LYS A 97 11.81 30.23 9.06
C LYS A 97 10.77 29.91 10.14
N ASN A 98 9.69 30.69 10.17
CA ASN A 98 8.54 30.38 11.02
C ASN A 98 7.99 29.00 10.69
N THR A 99 7.54 28.26 11.70
CA THR A 99 6.99 26.92 11.53
C THR A 99 5.63 26.83 12.21
N PHE A 100 4.62 26.40 11.47
CA PHE A 100 3.22 26.35 11.89
C PHE A 100 2.70 24.91 11.96
N LYS A 101 1.91 24.63 12.99
CA LYS A 101 1.26 23.33 13.17
C LYS A 101 -0.06 23.18 12.41
N ASN A 102 -0.68 24.27 12.03
CA ASN A 102 -2.01 24.32 11.45
C ASN A 102 -2.00 25.00 10.08
N ILE A 103 -2.84 24.50 9.20
CA ILE A 103 -3.08 25.04 7.86
C ILE A 103 -4.41 25.81 7.77
N ASN A 104 -5.04 26.12 8.91
CA ASN A 104 -6.35 26.78 8.92
C ASN A 104 -6.28 28.28 8.57
N ASN A 105 -5.10 28.89 8.70
CA ASN A 105 -4.84 30.30 8.36
C ASN A 105 -3.53 30.36 7.57
N LEU A 106 -3.62 30.50 6.27
CA LEU A 106 -2.48 30.54 5.34
C LEU A 106 -2.05 31.99 5.05
N ASN A 107 -1.93 32.83 6.10
CA ASN A 107 -1.67 34.25 5.94
C ASN A 107 -0.20 34.68 6.15
N GLU A 108 0.64 33.77 6.61
CA GLU A 108 2.03 34.04 6.94
C GLU A 108 2.99 33.17 6.11
N GLU A 109 4.12 33.76 5.72
CA GLU A 109 5.19 33.01 5.06
C GLU A 109 5.88 32.07 6.05
N GLY A 110 6.10 30.81 5.66
CA GLY A 110 6.80 29.86 6.51
C GLY A 110 6.63 28.40 6.16
N ILE A 111 6.90 27.55 7.14
CA ILE A 111 6.84 26.09 7.03
C ILE A 111 5.59 25.60 7.76
N TYR A 112 4.70 24.95 7.04
CA TYR A 112 3.47 24.38 7.55
C TYR A 112 3.58 22.87 7.63
N ILE A 113 3.14 22.28 8.75
CA ILE A 113 3.18 20.82 8.92
C ILE A 113 1.77 20.29 9.11
N SER A 114 1.34 19.42 8.21
CA SER A 114 0.01 18.84 8.22
C SER A 114 0.04 17.32 8.07
N THR A 115 -1.10 16.70 8.31
CA THR A 115 -1.32 15.28 7.98
C THR A 115 -2.21 15.19 6.75
N PHE A 116 -2.05 14.13 5.95
CA PHE A 116 -2.95 13.86 4.83
C PHE A 116 -4.42 13.82 5.26
N GLN A 117 -4.71 13.22 6.40
CA GLN A 117 -6.07 13.17 6.94
C GLN A 117 -6.65 14.57 7.19
N LYS A 118 -5.84 15.54 7.64
CA LYS A 118 -6.33 16.92 7.83
C LYS A 118 -6.60 17.60 6.50
N LEU A 119 -5.73 17.41 5.51
CA LEU A 119 -5.90 17.94 4.16
C LEU A 119 -7.14 17.35 3.47
N SER A 120 -7.41 16.06 3.63
CA SER A 120 -8.57 15.40 3.04
C SER A 120 -9.92 15.81 3.66
N MET A 121 -9.90 16.56 4.76
CA MET A 121 -11.10 17.10 5.42
C MET A 121 -11.39 18.56 5.02
N LEU A 122 -10.56 19.18 4.18
CA LEU A 122 -10.81 20.51 3.67
C LEU A 122 -11.97 20.51 2.67
N SER A 123 -12.67 21.64 2.56
CA SER A 123 -13.60 21.84 1.45
C SER A 123 -12.85 21.90 0.12
N PRO A 124 -13.49 21.68 -1.03
CA PRO A 124 -12.83 21.81 -2.32
C PRO A 124 -12.18 23.20 -2.51
N GLU A 125 -12.85 24.26 -2.07
CA GLU A 125 -12.36 25.64 -2.17
C GLU A 125 -11.11 25.85 -1.28
N ASP A 126 -11.16 25.39 -0.02
CA ASP A 126 -10.01 25.48 0.90
C ASP A 126 -8.84 24.62 0.40
N LEU A 127 -9.12 23.50 -0.28
CA LEU A 127 -8.08 22.65 -0.84
C LEU A 127 -7.38 23.33 -2.01
N ASP A 128 -8.13 23.95 -2.92
CA ASP A 128 -7.59 24.70 -4.06
C ASP A 128 -6.72 25.89 -3.58
N GLU A 129 -7.19 26.62 -2.57
CA GLU A 129 -6.40 27.68 -1.93
C GLU A 129 -5.12 27.11 -1.32
N THR A 130 -5.22 26.00 -0.59
CA THR A 130 -4.06 25.31 0.00
C THR A 130 -3.07 24.87 -1.05
N GLN A 131 -3.53 24.29 -2.16
CA GLN A 131 -2.67 23.79 -3.24
C GLN A 131 -1.93 24.92 -3.97
N SER A 132 -2.54 26.08 -4.11
CA SER A 132 -1.94 27.26 -4.77
C SER A 132 -1.04 28.08 -3.85
N PHE A 133 -1.20 27.98 -2.53
CA PHE A 133 -0.41 28.75 -1.56
C PHE A 133 1.04 28.27 -1.43
N PHE A 134 1.31 26.98 -1.60
CA PHE A 134 2.63 26.40 -1.35
C PHE A 134 3.51 26.34 -2.60
N ASP A 135 4.77 26.73 -2.43
CA ASP A 135 5.82 26.69 -3.46
C ASP A 135 6.59 25.34 -3.45
N LEU A 136 6.62 24.70 -2.28
CA LEU A 136 7.33 23.43 -2.05
C LEU A 136 6.51 22.51 -1.16
N ILE A 137 6.34 21.27 -1.59
CA ILE A 137 5.70 20.20 -0.81
C ILE A 137 6.74 19.11 -0.50
N ILE A 138 6.92 18.82 0.78
CA ILE A 138 7.78 17.75 1.30
C ILE A 138 6.89 16.65 1.87
N ILE A 139 7.01 15.45 1.35
CA ILE A 139 6.17 14.31 1.76
C ILE A 139 7.03 13.33 2.56
N ASP A 140 6.77 13.25 3.86
CA ASP A 140 7.39 12.24 4.74
C ASP A 140 6.59 10.93 4.70
N GLU A 141 7.30 9.81 4.72
CA GLU A 141 6.77 8.47 4.47
C GLU A 141 5.97 8.41 3.15
N GLY A 142 6.61 8.90 2.10
CA GLY A 142 6.02 9.11 0.78
C GLY A 142 5.48 7.88 0.08
N HIS A 143 5.72 6.67 0.61
CA HIS A 143 5.05 5.47 0.14
C HIS A 143 3.51 5.54 0.29
N SER A 144 2.99 6.47 1.07
CA SER A 144 1.55 6.71 1.24
C SER A 144 0.97 7.70 0.21
N GLU A 145 1.82 8.47 -0.48
CA GLU A 145 1.41 9.48 -1.48
C GLU A 145 0.50 8.92 -2.58
N PRO A 146 0.75 7.72 -3.13
CA PRO A 146 -0.06 7.20 -4.20
C PRO A 146 -1.50 6.82 -3.82
N SER A 147 -1.90 6.90 -2.55
CA SER A 147 -3.29 6.64 -2.15
C SER A 147 -4.24 7.65 -2.81
N PRO A 148 -5.44 7.23 -3.29
CA PRO A 148 -6.28 8.04 -4.16
C PRO A 148 -6.53 9.47 -3.67
N VAL A 149 -6.95 9.63 -2.42
CA VAL A 149 -7.25 10.94 -1.83
C VAL A 149 -5.99 11.79 -1.66
N TRP A 150 -4.87 11.19 -1.24
CA TRP A 150 -3.64 11.93 -1.00
C TRP A 150 -2.96 12.37 -2.27
N ARG A 151 -3.03 11.52 -3.29
CA ARG A 151 -2.49 11.80 -4.61
C ARG A 151 -3.16 13.01 -5.26
N GLU A 152 -4.46 13.13 -5.15
CA GLU A 152 -5.21 14.27 -5.67
C GLU A 152 -4.74 15.58 -5.02
N ILE A 153 -4.55 15.58 -3.69
CA ILE A 153 -4.04 16.72 -2.95
C ILE A 153 -2.65 17.16 -3.43
N VAL A 154 -1.76 16.23 -3.71
CA VAL A 154 -0.36 16.52 -4.01
C VAL A 154 -0.12 16.80 -5.49
N ARG A 155 -0.72 15.97 -6.39
CA ARG A 155 -0.38 16.01 -7.83
C ARG A 155 -1.00 17.19 -8.56
N GLN A 156 -2.11 17.72 -8.08
CA GLN A 156 -2.76 18.89 -8.67
C GLN A 156 -2.05 20.22 -8.32
N SER A 157 -1.23 20.23 -7.26
CA SER A 157 -0.48 21.44 -6.89
C SER A 157 0.69 21.71 -7.85
N ASP A 158 0.89 22.96 -8.22
CA ASP A 158 2.04 23.45 -8.99
C ASP A 158 3.35 23.59 -8.18
N ALA A 159 3.32 23.23 -6.91
CA ALA A 159 4.50 23.25 -6.05
C ALA A 159 5.59 22.30 -6.54
N ILE A 160 6.85 22.61 -6.24
CA ILE A 160 7.95 21.65 -6.36
C ILE A 160 7.75 20.56 -5.31
N LYS A 161 7.98 19.30 -5.66
CA LYS A 161 7.67 18.16 -4.77
C LYS A 161 8.91 17.34 -4.46
N VAL A 162 9.02 16.89 -3.22
CA VAL A 162 10.01 15.90 -2.79
C VAL A 162 9.35 14.85 -1.93
N VAL A 163 9.60 13.59 -2.25
CA VAL A 163 9.12 12.41 -1.54
C VAL A 163 10.28 11.81 -0.77
N ILE A 164 10.15 11.73 0.54
CA ILE A 164 11.17 11.18 1.44
C ILE A 164 10.60 9.92 2.10
N THR A 165 11.28 8.79 1.97
CA THR A 165 10.80 7.52 2.53
C THR A 165 11.96 6.57 2.86
N ALA A 166 11.73 5.64 3.78
CA ALA A 166 12.65 4.51 4.00
C ALA A 166 12.31 3.32 3.11
N THR A 167 11.08 3.25 2.62
CA THR A 167 10.54 2.11 1.89
C THR A 167 9.75 2.61 0.69
N PRO A 168 10.43 2.95 -0.43
CA PRO A 168 9.77 3.48 -1.62
C PRO A 168 8.96 2.43 -2.38
N TYR A 169 9.13 1.15 -2.05
CA TYR A 169 8.39 0.05 -2.65
C TYR A 169 7.04 -0.17 -1.97
N ARG A 170 6.06 -0.58 -2.77
CA ARG A 170 4.71 -0.90 -2.32
C ARG A 170 4.31 -2.29 -2.81
N ASN A 171 3.39 -2.91 -2.08
CA ASN A 171 2.79 -4.19 -2.43
C ASN A 171 1.45 -4.02 -3.14
N ASP A 172 1.16 -2.83 -3.62
CA ASP A 172 -0.03 -2.48 -4.36
C ASP A 172 0.33 -1.77 -5.68
N LEU A 173 -0.67 -1.49 -6.47
CA LEU A 173 -0.56 -0.97 -7.83
C LEU A 173 -0.31 0.53 -7.93
N PHE A 174 -0.19 1.21 -6.81
CA PHE A 174 -0.07 2.65 -6.82
C PHE A 174 1.30 3.10 -7.29
N GLU A 175 1.31 3.80 -8.42
CA GLU A 175 2.53 4.39 -8.96
C GLU A 175 2.97 5.58 -8.11
N LEU A 176 4.23 5.55 -7.68
CA LEU A 176 4.87 6.69 -7.04
C LEU A 176 5.27 7.70 -8.13
N ASN A 177 4.67 8.89 -8.09
CA ASN A 177 4.90 9.92 -9.12
C ASN A 177 6.23 10.65 -8.94
N VAL A 178 7.33 9.95 -9.24
CA VAL A 178 8.70 10.46 -9.07
C VAL A 178 9.42 10.63 -10.40
N ASP A 179 10.40 11.52 -10.42
CA ASP A 179 11.30 11.66 -11.56
C ASP A 179 12.24 10.46 -11.62
N LEU A 180 12.41 9.90 -12.83
CA LEU A 180 13.19 8.67 -13.05
C LEU A 180 14.71 8.90 -13.13
N ASP A 181 15.13 10.15 -13.30
CA ASP A 181 16.54 10.53 -13.45
C ASP A 181 17.07 11.27 -12.21
N ASP A 182 16.18 11.95 -11.47
CA ASP A 182 16.55 12.73 -10.29
C ASP A 182 16.04 12.10 -9.00
N TYR A 183 16.77 11.14 -8.52
CA TYR A 183 16.52 10.44 -7.26
C TYR A 183 17.80 10.32 -6.43
N PHE A 184 17.63 10.09 -5.15
CA PHE A 184 18.71 9.74 -4.22
C PHE A 184 18.32 8.46 -3.47
N ILE A 185 19.16 7.45 -3.55
CA ILE A 185 19.02 6.19 -2.82
C ILE A 185 20.25 5.98 -1.96
N PHE A 186 20.04 5.94 -0.66
CA PHE A 186 21.02 5.53 0.33
C PHE A 186 20.53 4.24 0.97
N THR A 187 21.26 3.15 0.77
CA THR A 187 20.82 1.81 1.13
C THR A 187 21.13 1.46 2.58
N PHE A 188 20.50 0.41 3.09
CA PHE A 188 20.80 -0.13 4.42
C PHE A 188 22.26 -0.60 4.51
N LYS A 189 22.77 -1.23 3.45
CA LYS A 189 24.17 -1.63 3.33
C LYS A 189 25.14 -0.44 3.47
N GLN A 190 24.86 0.64 2.76
CA GLN A 190 25.67 1.86 2.87
C GLN A 190 25.60 2.47 4.28
N ALA A 191 24.42 2.46 4.89
CA ALA A 191 24.25 2.97 6.24
C ALA A 191 25.02 2.15 7.30
N ILE A 192 25.16 0.84 7.11
CA ILE A 192 26.04 -0.01 7.93
C ILE A 192 27.50 0.34 7.68
N SER A 193 27.92 0.43 6.40
CA SER A 193 29.29 0.80 6.02
C SER A 193 29.71 2.13 6.63
N ASP A 194 28.80 3.11 6.66
CA ASP A 194 29.01 4.44 7.24
C ASP A 194 28.82 4.46 8.77
N LYS A 195 28.61 3.30 9.40
CA LYS A 195 28.40 3.15 10.85
C LYS A 195 27.23 3.96 11.42
N ILE A 196 26.25 4.29 10.59
CA ILE A 196 25.03 5.01 10.98
C ILE A 196 24.05 4.06 11.67
N ILE A 197 23.98 2.82 11.20
CA ILE A 197 23.18 1.73 11.74
C ILE A 197 24.03 0.48 11.91
N THR A 198 23.51 -0.48 12.66
CA THR A 198 24.20 -1.75 12.95
C THR A 198 23.37 -2.91 12.43
N GLU A 199 23.99 -3.92 11.81
CA GLU A 199 23.32 -5.14 11.38
C GLU A 199 22.69 -5.87 12.57
N PRO A 200 21.42 -6.29 12.51
CA PRO A 200 20.79 -7.03 13.60
C PRO A 200 21.11 -8.52 13.55
N ASN A 201 21.26 -9.14 14.71
CA ASN A 201 21.38 -10.58 14.86
C ASN A 201 20.00 -11.21 15.13
N PHE A 202 19.65 -12.28 14.41
CA PHE A 202 18.42 -13.02 14.61
C PHE A 202 18.64 -14.25 15.49
N ILE A 203 17.71 -14.45 16.44
CA ILE A 203 17.64 -15.66 17.28
C ILE A 203 16.24 -16.25 17.13
N GLN A 204 16.18 -17.52 16.73
CA GLN A 204 14.92 -18.25 16.61
C GLN A 204 14.57 -18.90 17.94
N VAL A 205 13.34 -18.69 18.39
CA VAL A 205 12.81 -19.33 19.58
C VAL A 205 11.43 -19.93 19.29
N ASN A 206 11.12 -21.04 19.95
CA ASN A 206 9.89 -21.79 19.68
C ASN A 206 8.89 -21.76 20.85
N SER A 207 9.22 -21.08 21.94
CA SER A 207 8.33 -20.94 23.09
C SER A 207 8.47 -19.58 23.78
N MET A 208 7.42 -19.21 24.51
CA MET A 208 7.39 -17.99 25.31
C MET A 208 8.42 -18.03 26.46
N GLU A 209 8.66 -19.20 27.05
CA GLU A 209 9.61 -19.36 28.14
C GLU A 209 11.04 -19.08 27.66
N LYS A 210 11.43 -19.64 26.53
CA LYS A 210 12.74 -19.36 25.91
C LYS A 210 12.88 -17.90 25.53
N MET A 211 11.84 -17.31 24.94
CA MET A 211 11.84 -15.88 24.63
C MET A 211 12.06 -15.02 25.88
N LEU A 212 11.38 -15.31 27.00
CA LEU A 212 11.54 -14.59 28.25
C LEU A 212 12.96 -14.73 28.82
N GLN A 213 13.59 -15.91 28.68
CA GLN A 213 14.98 -16.15 29.07
C GLN A 213 15.94 -15.28 28.25
N GLU A 214 15.80 -15.27 26.93
CA GLU A 214 16.66 -14.46 26.04
C GLU A 214 16.48 -12.96 26.31
N VAL A 215 15.24 -12.49 26.48
CA VAL A 215 14.95 -11.09 26.83
C VAL A 215 15.63 -10.73 28.16
N GLN A 216 15.51 -11.60 29.15
CA GLN A 216 16.13 -11.37 30.45
C GLN A 216 17.65 -11.30 30.35
N LEU A 217 18.28 -12.28 29.72
CA LEU A 217 19.74 -12.31 29.52
C LEU A 217 20.26 -11.07 28.82
N PHE A 218 19.57 -10.63 27.75
CA PHE A 218 19.98 -9.45 27.01
C PHE A 218 19.85 -8.16 27.83
N LEU A 219 18.73 -7.98 28.53
CA LEU A 219 18.48 -6.78 29.32
C LEU A 219 19.36 -6.71 30.59
N GLU A 220 19.69 -7.83 31.22
CA GLU A 220 20.62 -7.89 32.37
C GLU A 220 22.05 -7.58 31.96
N LYS A 221 22.47 -8.06 30.77
CA LYS A 221 23.80 -7.76 30.22
C LYS A 221 23.97 -6.31 29.78
N ASN A 222 22.89 -5.65 29.38
CA ASN A 222 22.92 -4.31 28.80
C ASN A 222 22.04 -3.36 29.61
N GLU A 223 22.66 -2.61 30.51
CA GLU A 223 21.96 -1.59 31.28
C GLU A 223 21.42 -0.47 30.37
N ASN A 224 20.29 0.12 30.74
CA ASN A 224 19.62 1.23 30.02
C ASN A 224 19.15 0.92 28.60
N ILE A 225 19.16 -0.33 28.18
CA ILE A 225 18.60 -0.75 26.88
C ILE A 225 17.12 -1.09 27.03
N LYS A 226 16.35 -0.79 25.99
CA LYS A 226 14.92 -1.11 25.90
C LYS A 226 14.67 -2.25 24.91
N CYS A 227 13.67 -3.06 25.26
CA CYS A 227 13.11 -4.10 24.42
C CYS A 227 11.78 -3.63 23.83
N ILE A 228 11.58 -3.85 22.54
CA ILE A 228 10.29 -3.67 21.85
C ILE A 228 9.72 -5.05 21.53
N ILE A 229 8.48 -5.30 21.92
CA ILE A 229 7.76 -6.54 21.62
C ILE A 229 6.59 -6.21 20.71
N LYS A 230 6.61 -6.75 19.51
CA LYS A 230 5.55 -6.60 18.53
C LYS A 230 4.61 -7.80 18.58
N CYS A 231 3.34 -7.54 18.89
CA CYS A 231 2.29 -8.53 19.03
C CYS A 231 1.25 -8.40 17.93
N LYS A 232 0.54 -9.50 17.66
CA LYS A 232 -0.48 -9.58 16.62
C LYS A 232 -1.75 -8.79 16.97
N ASP A 233 -2.15 -8.82 18.22
CA ASP A 233 -3.41 -8.23 18.70
C ASP A 233 -3.36 -7.85 20.19
N ALA A 234 -4.45 -7.26 20.71
CA ALA A 234 -4.57 -6.82 22.09
C ALA A 234 -4.51 -7.96 23.11
N TYR A 235 -4.98 -9.14 22.74
CA TYR A 235 -4.95 -10.32 23.61
C TYR A 235 -3.50 -10.76 23.83
N ASP A 236 -2.73 -10.89 22.77
CA ASP A 236 -1.31 -11.21 22.86
C ASP A 236 -0.54 -10.15 23.65
N ILE A 237 -0.81 -8.86 23.41
CA ILE A 237 -0.20 -7.77 24.19
C ILE A 237 -0.44 -7.99 25.70
N SER A 238 -1.68 -8.29 26.11
CA SER A 238 -2.02 -8.49 27.51
C SER A 238 -1.30 -9.70 28.09
N ARG A 239 -1.26 -10.81 27.37
CA ARG A 239 -0.59 -12.05 27.76
C ARG A 239 0.92 -11.86 27.98
N TYR A 240 1.60 -11.19 27.04
CA TYR A 240 3.03 -10.90 27.16
C TYR A 240 3.30 -9.87 28.26
N HIS A 241 2.42 -8.88 28.41
CA HIS A 241 2.52 -7.89 29.49
C HIS A 241 2.51 -8.56 30.87
N GLU A 242 1.54 -9.42 31.17
CA GLU A 242 1.39 -10.12 32.45
C GLU A 242 2.61 -10.96 32.82
N SER A 243 3.27 -11.53 31.82
CA SER A 243 4.45 -12.37 32.06
C SER A 243 5.71 -11.55 32.29
N ILE A 244 5.90 -10.48 31.51
CA ILE A 244 7.15 -9.70 31.51
C ILE A 244 7.16 -8.65 32.61
N SER A 245 6.00 -8.05 32.94
CA SER A 245 5.89 -7.01 33.96
C SER A 245 6.26 -7.51 35.39
N LYS A 246 6.28 -8.82 35.58
CA LYS A 246 6.78 -9.44 36.84
C LYS A 246 8.29 -9.22 37.06
N LYS A 247 9.06 -9.00 35.97
CA LYS A 247 10.53 -8.86 36.02
C LYS A 247 11.01 -7.47 35.60
N PHE A 248 10.33 -6.85 34.68
CA PHE A 248 10.74 -5.56 34.11
C PHE A 248 9.61 -4.56 34.11
N LYS A 249 9.93 -3.30 34.35
CA LYS A 249 8.95 -2.23 34.19
C LYS A 249 8.54 -2.13 32.74
N THR A 250 7.28 -2.46 32.46
CA THR A 250 6.72 -2.69 31.13
C THR A 250 5.61 -1.71 30.83
N VAL A 251 5.58 -1.20 29.61
CA VAL A 251 4.47 -0.40 29.07
C VAL A 251 3.89 -1.09 27.86
N SER A 252 2.57 -1.17 27.82
CA SER A 252 1.82 -1.75 26.69
C SER A 252 0.89 -0.73 26.07
N ILE A 253 0.83 -0.71 24.74
CA ILE A 253 0.08 0.30 23.98
C ILE A 253 -0.82 -0.37 22.97
N HIS A 254 -2.13 -0.13 23.11
CA HIS A 254 -3.12 -0.56 22.13
C HIS A 254 -4.34 0.38 22.17
N GLU A 255 -5.01 0.56 21.04
CA GLU A 255 -6.15 1.49 20.92
C GLU A 255 -7.37 1.11 21.75
N THR A 256 -7.52 -0.17 22.11
CA THR A 256 -8.59 -0.66 22.98
C THR A 256 -8.30 -0.49 24.47
N PHE A 257 -7.07 -0.14 24.84
CA PHE A 257 -6.72 0.05 26.25
C PHE A 257 -7.22 1.39 26.78
N ARG A 258 -7.48 1.44 28.07
CA ARG A 258 -7.62 2.69 28.82
C ARG A 258 -6.26 3.11 29.35
N ASN A 259 -6.06 4.43 29.48
CA ASN A 259 -4.83 4.93 30.07
C ASN A 259 -4.83 4.60 31.58
N ASP A 260 -3.92 3.77 31.99
CA ASP A 260 -3.73 3.33 33.35
C ASP A 260 -2.23 3.26 33.67
N GLU A 261 -1.77 4.25 34.42
CA GLU A 261 -0.36 4.36 34.82
C GLU A 261 0.05 3.25 35.77
N ALA A 262 -0.85 2.78 36.61
CA ALA A 262 -0.55 1.75 37.60
C ALA A 262 -0.30 0.39 36.96
N SER A 263 -1.10 0.03 35.94
CA SER A 263 -0.90 -1.19 35.16
C SER A 263 0.08 -1.04 34.00
N GLY A 264 0.51 0.17 33.67
CA GLY A 264 1.38 0.42 32.52
C GLY A 264 0.71 0.20 31.14
N LYS A 265 -0.63 0.28 31.06
CA LYS A 265 -1.39 0.11 29.83
C LYS A 265 -1.91 1.46 29.33
N PHE A 266 -1.70 1.76 28.04
CA PHE A 266 -2.05 3.04 27.44
C PHE A 266 -2.74 2.88 26.09
N LYS A 267 -3.66 3.80 25.79
CA LYS A 267 -4.33 3.87 24.49
C LYS A 267 -3.42 4.41 23.38
N SER A 268 -2.51 5.28 23.73
CA SER A 268 -1.63 5.97 22.78
C SER A 268 -0.23 6.19 23.35
N VAL A 269 0.70 6.49 22.46
CA VAL A 269 2.07 6.86 22.83
C VAL A 269 2.05 8.13 23.69
N ASN A 270 2.65 8.06 24.86
CA ASN A 270 2.77 9.18 25.79
C ASN A 270 4.25 9.44 26.18
N SER A 271 4.48 10.48 26.97
CA SER A 271 5.82 10.85 27.46
C SER A 271 6.45 9.80 28.38
N ALA A 272 5.63 8.94 29.02
CA ALA A 272 6.12 7.89 29.90
C ALA A 272 7.06 6.90 29.20
N LEU A 273 6.91 6.69 27.87
CA LEU A 273 7.78 5.80 27.09
C LEU A 273 9.27 6.18 27.13
N LYS A 274 9.58 7.45 27.37
CA LYS A 274 10.95 7.97 27.42
C LYS A 274 11.56 7.89 28.82
N SER A 275 10.81 7.44 29.81
CA SER A 275 11.34 7.26 31.16
C SER A 275 12.42 6.19 31.17
N ASP A 276 13.56 6.48 31.77
CA ASP A 276 14.72 5.56 31.88
C ASP A 276 14.37 4.27 32.62
N ASN A 277 13.36 4.31 33.47
CA ASN A 277 12.92 3.15 34.24
C ASN A 277 12.16 2.11 33.42
N ILE A 278 11.63 2.47 32.23
CA ILE A 278 10.88 1.54 31.38
C ILE A 278 11.85 0.75 30.54
N ARG A 279 11.81 -0.59 30.68
CA ARG A 279 12.72 -1.50 29.98
C ARG A 279 12.06 -2.24 28.82
N VAL A 280 10.73 -2.45 28.88
CA VAL A 280 10.00 -3.22 27.86
C VAL A 280 8.79 -2.44 27.36
N LEU A 281 8.63 -2.39 26.05
CA LEU A 281 7.54 -1.75 25.34
C LEU A 281 6.81 -2.78 24.49
N ILE A 282 5.51 -2.96 24.70
CA ILE A 282 4.70 -3.96 23.98
C ILE A 282 3.63 -3.23 23.15
N HIS A 283 3.54 -3.55 21.85
CA HIS A 283 2.57 -2.92 20.97
C HIS A 283 2.18 -3.81 19.79
N GLN A 284 1.14 -3.39 19.06
CA GLN A 284 0.80 -3.94 17.74
C GLN A 284 1.38 -3.07 16.60
N HIS A 285 0.89 -1.84 16.45
CA HIS A 285 1.30 -0.92 15.38
C HIS A 285 1.71 0.48 15.87
N LYS A 286 1.51 0.80 17.13
CA LYS A 286 1.64 2.17 17.64
C LYS A 286 3.08 2.69 17.70
N LEU A 287 4.08 1.81 17.75
CA LEU A 287 5.49 2.18 17.74
C LEU A 287 6.16 2.01 16.38
N ASP A 288 5.43 1.53 15.36
CA ASP A 288 5.99 1.35 14.01
C ASP A 288 6.40 2.69 13.38
N GLU A 289 5.77 3.79 13.76
CA GLU A 289 6.05 5.14 13.27
C GLU A 289 5.97 6.19 14.40
N GLY A 290 6.77 7.24 14.27
CA GLY A 290 6.64 8.46 15.10
C GLY A 290 7.25 8.40 16.51
N VAL A 291 8.01 7.37 16.86
CA VAL A 291 8.70 7.29 18.17
C VAL A 291 10.20 7.16 17.95
N ASP A 292 10.95 8.02 18.61
CA ASP A 292 12.41 8.00 18.61
C ASP A 292 12.93 7.39 19.92
N LEU A 293 13.45 6.18 19.82
CA LEU A 293 13.97 5.38 20.93
C LEU A 293 15.33 4.78 20.53
N PRO A 294 16.41 5.56 20.54
CA PRO A 294 17.73 5.06 20.14
C PRO A 294 18.26 3.96 21.08
N GLU A 295 17.82 3.95 22.33
CA GLU A 295 18.11 2.93 23.33
C GLU A 295 17.40 1.58 23.11
N ALA A 296 16.47 1.48 22.16
CA ALA A 296 15.87 0.19 21.79
C ALA A 296 16.84 -0.64 20.97
N LYS A 297 17.29 -1.77 21.52
CA LYS A 297 18.29 -2.68 20.91
C LYS A 297 17.82 -4.13 20.85
N LEU A 298 16.72 -4.43 21.48
CA LEU A 298 16.09 -5.74 21.44
C LEU A 298 14.70 -5.63 20.85
N LEU A 299 14.43 -6.45 19.83
CA LEU A 299 13.13 -6.59 19.20
C LEU A 299 12.65 -8.03 19.34
N VAL A 300 11.41 -8.21 19.76
CA VAL A 300 10.74 -9.52 19.76
C VAL A 300 9.60 -9.47 18.75
N LEU A 301 9.61 -10.40 17.80
CA LEU A 301 8.53 -10.61 16.83
C LEU A 301 7.76 -11.87 17.25
N THR A 302 6.54 -11.69 17.76
CA THR A 302 5.74 -12.80 18.29
C THR A 302 4.94 -13.53 17.23
N TYR A 303 4.92 -13.01 16.01
CA TYR A 303 4.17 -13.56 14.88
C TYR A 303 4.87 -13.23 13.55
N GLN A 304 4.46 -13.89 12.48
CA GLN A 304 4.91 -13.55 11.13
C GLN A 304 4.32 -12.20 10.70
N VAL A 305 5.18 -11.21 10.50
CA VAL A 305 4.80 -9.86 10.08
C VAL A 305 4.14 -9.89 8.68
N GLY A 306 3.12 -9.07 8.51
CA GLY A 306 2.26 -9.11 7.32
C GLY A 306 2.94 -8.68 6.01
N SER A 307 4.00 -7.86 6.07
CA SER A 307 4.69 -7.37 4.87
C SER A 307 6.17 -7.06 5.13
N GLY A 308 6.99 -7.14 4.08
CA GLY A 308 8.40 -6.78 4.15
C GLY A 308 8.63 -5.31 4.56
N ARG A 309 7.74 -4.40 4.13
CA ARG A 309 7.78 -3.00 4.54
C ARG A 309 7.60 -2.83 6.05
N GLU A 310 6.59 -3.47 6.61
CA GLU A 310 6.33 -3.43 8.06
C GLU A 310 7.52 -4.00 8.83
N LEU A 311 8.09 -5.11 8.36
CA LEU A 311 9.27 -5.71 8.97
C LEU A 311 10.47 -4.76 8.96
N VAL A 312 10.80 -4.17 7.81
CA VAL A 312 11.93 -3.23 7.66
C VAL A 312 11.75 -2.00 8.54
N GLN A 313 10.55 -1.44 8.63
CA GLN A 313 10.26 -0.31 9.51
C GLN A 313 10.37 -0.67 10.99
N THR A 314 9.92 -1.87 11.37
CA THR A 314 10.00 -2.36 12.75
C THR A 314 11.47 -2.63 13.15
N ILE A 315 12.24 -3.32 12.31
CA ILE A 315 13.67 -3.57 12.53
C ILE A 315 14.45 -2.25 12.57
N GLY A 316 14.08 -1.30 11.72
CA GLY A 316 14.66 0.03 11.69
C GLY A 316 14.61 0.80 13.02
N ARG A 317 13.79 0.36 13.99
CA ARG A 317 13.72 0.95 15.33
C ARG A 317 14.90 0.57 16.21
N VAL A 318 15.45 -0.64 16.03
CA VAL A 318 16.48 -1.19 16.91
C VAL A 318 17.90 -1.14 16.32
N VAL A 319 18.02 -0.92 15.01
CA VAL A 319 19.33 -0.95 14.32
C VAL A 319 20.14 0.35 14.42
N ARG A 320 19.60 1.42 15.02
CA ARG A 320 20.34 2.67 15.18
C ARG A 320 21.61 2.45 16.00
N ASN A 321 22.69 3.09 15.63
CA ASN A 321 23.89 3.02 16.44
C ASN A 321 23.67 3.72 17.80
N TYR A 322 23.79 2.98 18.88
CA TYR A 322 23.67 3.46 20.25
C TYR A 322 24.59 2.66 21.16
N ASN A 323 25.58 3.34 21.76
CA ASN A 323 26.57 2.76 22.65
C ASN A 323 27.31 1.52 22.11
N SER A 324 27.41 1.41 20.76
CA SER A 324 28.01 0.26 20.07
C SER A 324 27.41 -1.11 20.42
N ILE A 325 26.19 -1.13 20.96
CA ILE A 325 25.47 -2.37 21.28
C ILE A 325 24.83 -2.91 20.01
N GLU A 326 25.13 -4.17 19.70
CA GLU A 326 24.54 -4.88 18.56
C GLU A 326 23.06 -5.16 18.81
N PRO A 327 22.18 -4.82 17.87
CA PRO A 327 20.77 -5.12 17.99
C PRO A 327 20.48 -6.60 17.84
N MET A 328 19.55 -7.11 18.65
CA MET A 328 19.10 -8.48 18.60
C MET A 328 17.62 -8.56 18.28
N ILE A 329 17.25 -9.51 17.41
CA ILE A 329 15.86 -9.80 17.04
C ILE A 329 15.55 -11.24 17.46
N ILE A 330 14.56 -11.38 18.33
CA ILE A 330 14.02 -12.69 18.74
C ILE A 330 12.78 -12.95 17.89
N ASP A 331 12.82 -14.01 17.07
CA ASP A 331 11.74 -14.38 16.16
C ASP A 331 11.04 -15.66 16.63
N LEU A 332 9.73 -15.55 16.93
CA LEU A 332 8.88 -16.69 17.29
C LEU A 332 8.13 -17.28 16.06
N ALA A 333 8.31 -16.72 14.87
CA ALA A 333 7.57 -17.10 13.65
C ALA A 333 8.26 -18.15 12.78
N SER A 334 8.98 -19.08 13.39
CA SER A 334 9.65 -20.19 12.68
C SER A 334 10.52 -19.75 11.51
N SER A 335 11.36 -18.75 11.71
CA SER A 335 12.27 -18.13 10.72
C SER A 335 11.59 -17.41 9.55
N SER A 336 10.28 -17.21 9.56
CA SER A 336 9.60 -16.54 8.45
C SER A 336 9.99 -15.07 8.34
N ASN A 337 10.16 -14.38 9.48
CA ASN A 337 10.58 -12.99 9.49
C ASN A 337 12.07 -12.84 9.11
N GLU A 338 12.91 -13.76 9.57
CA GLU A 338 14.32 -13.77 9.19
C GLU A 338 14.52 -13.98 7.69
N ARG A 339 13.79 -14.93 7.07
CA ARG A 339 13.81 -15.14 5.61
C ARG A 339 13.34 -13.90 4.86
N MET A 340 12.29 -13.24 5.32
CA MET A 340 11.81 -11.99 4.72
C MET A 340 12.86 -10.87 4.85
N TRP A 341 13.57 -10.80 5.97
CA TRP A 341 14.68 -9.88 6.16
C TRP A 341 15.84 -10.17 5.21
N GLN A 342 16.23 -11.43 5.03
CA GLN A 342 17.27 -11.82 4.08
C GLN A 342 16.89 -11.46 2.63
N SER A 343 15.63 -11.68 2.23
CA SER A 343 15.15 -11.22 0.92
C SER A 343 15.26 -9.70 0.75
N TYR A 344 14.93 -8.95 1.79
CA TYR A 344 15.12 -7.49 1.77
C TYR A 344 16.61 -7.13 1.63
N ARG A 345 17.52 -7.82 2.30
CA ARG A 345 18.96 -7.56 2.22
C ARG A 345 19.50 -7.81 0.80
N VAL A 346 19.04 -8.89 0.15
CA VAL A 346 19.38 -9.17 -1.26
C VAL A 346 18.89 -8.04 -2.16
N PHE A 347 17.66 -7.57 -1.95
CA PHE A 347 17.12 -6.44 -2.68
C PHE A 347 17.92 -5.14 -2.41
N ASP A 348 18.25 -4.86 -1.15
CA ASP A 348 19.05 -3.69 -0.75
C ASP A 348 20.43 -3.69 -1.41
N ASP A 349 21.06 -4.87 -1.47
CA ASP A 349 22.33 -5.07 -2.18
C ASP A 349 22.19 -4.79 -3.69
N TYR A 350 21.12 -5.26 -4.32
CA TYR A 350 20.85 -4.99 -5.72
C TYR A 350 20.71 -3.50 -6.00
N ILE A 351 19.89 -2.78 -5.23
CA ILE A 351 19.68 -1.33 -5.42
C ILE A 351 20.88 -0.48 -4.99
N SER A 352 21.86 -1.04 -4.30
CA SER A 352 23.10 -0.33 -3.96
C SER A 352 24.00 -0.09 -5.18
N THR A 353 23.76 -0.81 -6.26
CA THR A 353 24.49 -0.64 -7.53
C THR A 353 23.82 0.41 -8.42
N PRO A 354 24.57 1.16 -9.25
CA PRO A 354 23.98 2.16 -10.15
C PRO A 354 22.94 1.58 -11.13
N SER A 355 23.20 0.38 -11.66
CA SER A 355 22.25 -0.30 -12.56
C SER A 355 21.01 -0.78 -11.82
N GLY A 356 21.17 -1.32 -10.62
CA GLY A 356 20.07 -1.77 -9.77
C GLY A 356 19.18 -0.62 -9.31
N SER A 357 19.76 0.49 -8.84
CA SER A 357 19.00 1.69 -8.49
C SER A 357 18.18 2.20 -9.67
N LYS A 358 18.80 2.32 -10.87
CA LYS A 358 18.10 2.76 -12.07
C LYS A 358 16.99 1.80 -12.48
N GLY A 359 17.23 0.49 -12.42
CA GLY A 359 16.23 -0.54 -12.69
C GLY A 359 15.06 -0.46 -11.72
N PHE A 360 15.36 -0.32 -10.43
CA PHE A 360 14.35 -0.17 -9.38
C PHE A 360 13.49 1.09 -9.59
N ILE A 361 14.10 2.25 -9.81
CA ILE A 361 13.35 3.50 -10.03
C ILE A 361 12.45 3.39 -11.26
N LYS A 362 12.91 2.79 -12.35
CA LYS A 362 12.07 2.53 -13.52
C LYS A 362 10.88 1.61 -13.20
N SER A 363 11.07 0.64 -12.29
CA SER A 363 10.01 -0.28 -11.88
C SER A 363 8.93 0.37 -11.00
N LEU A 364 9.17 1.55 -10.44
CA LEU A 364 8.15 2.34 -9.73
C LEU A 364 7.11 2.94 -10.67
N SER A 365 7.41 3.04 -11.97
CA SER A 365 6.44 3.42 -13.00
C SER A 365 5.80 2.18 -13.61
N THR A 366 4.53 2.00 -13.32
CA THR A 366 3.71 0.90 -13.88
C THR A 366 3.73 0.91 -15.40
N THR A 367 3.63 2.09 -16.01
CA THR A 367 3.69 2.26 -17.48
C THR A 367 5.00 1.75 -18.06
N ASN A 368 6.13 2.01 -17.40
CA ASN A 368 7.43 1.53 -17.87
C ASN A 368 7.61 0.03 -17.66
N LEU A 369 7.07 -0.53 -16.57
CA LEU A 369 7.05 -1.98 -16.35
C LEU A 369 6.31 -2.70 -17.47
N ILE A 370 5.15 -2.16 -17.86
CA ILE A 370 4.33 -2.71 -18.94
C ILE A 370 5.06 -2.63 -20.27
N LYS A 371 5.59 -1.45 -20.62
CA LYS A 371 6.38 -1.28 -21.85
C LYS A 371 7.54 -2.26 -21.88
N GLY A 372 8.31 -2.36 -20.79
CA GLY A 372 9.43 -3.30 -20.71
C GLY A 372 9.00 -4.75 -20.83
N PHE A 373 7.85 -5.12 -20.26
CA PHE A 373 7.29 -6.46 -20.42
C PHE A 373 6.86 -6.72 -21.87
N LEU A 374 6.14 -5.79 -22.49
CA LEU A 374 5.70 -5.92 -23.89
C LEU A 374 6.88 -5.91 -24.88
N ASP A 375 7.91 -5.10 -24.62
CA ASP A 375 9.11 -5.04 -25.44
C ASP A 375 9.93 -6.34 -25.35
N ASN A 376 10.00 -6.97 -24.19
CA ASN A 376 10.70 -8.25 -24.00
C ASN A 376 9.90 -9.47 -24.49
N PHE A 377 8.58 -9.36 -24.55
CA PHE A 377 7.67 -10.42 -24.95
C PHE A 377 6.67 -9.95 -26.01
N PRO A 378 7.11 -9.45 -27.17
CA PRO A 378 6.21 -8.86 -28.18
C PRO A 378 5.24 -9.89 -28.78
N GLU A 379 5.54 -11.18 -28.65
CA GLU A 379 4.70 -12.27 -29.17
C GLU A 379 3.57 -12.67 -28.21
N TYR A 380 3.61 -12.19 -26.95
CA TYR A 380 2.71 -12.63 -25.89
C TYR A 380 2.06 -11.44 -25.18
N SER A 381 1.00 -10.92 -25.76
CA SER A 381 0.08 -10.07 -25.00
C SER A 381 -1.01 -10.95 -24.41
N TYR A 382 -1.01 -11.11 -23.08
CA TYR A 382 -1.99 -11.97 -22.42
C TYR A 382 -3.01 -11.13 -21.67
N PHE A 383 -4.27 -11.36 -21.96
CA PHE A 383 -5.34 -11.26 -20.96
C PHE A 383 -5.35 -12.55 -20.16
N SER A 384 -5.70 -12.57 -18.96
CA SER A 384 -5.65 -13.69 -18.03
C SER A 384 -5.43 -15.08 -18.69
N SER A 385 -5.10 -16.11 -17.97
CA SER A 385 -4.83 -17.47 -18.50
C SER A 385 -5.91 -18.05 -19.44
N ARG A 386 -7.05 -17.38 -19.60
CA ARG A 386 -8.18 -17.79 -20.47
C ARG A 386 -8.12 -17.20 -21.88
N PHE A 387 -7.40 -16.12 -22.09
CA PHE A 387 -7.31 -15.45 -23.39
C PHE A 387 -5.84 -15.43 -23.82
N ARG A 388 -5.49 -16.28 -24.75
CA ARG A 388 -4.15 -16.41 -25.32
C ARG A 388 -4.08 -15.76 -26.70
N GLU A 389 -4.81 -14.67 -26.90
CA GLU A 389 -4.80 -13.99 -28.19
C GLU A 389 -3.75 -12.89 -28.22
N ARG A 390 -3.09 -12.78 -29.33
CA ARG A 390 -2.13 -11.69 -29.59
C ARG A 390 -2.90 -10.38 -29.71
N LEU A 391 -2.53 -9.40 -28.91
CA LEU A 391 -3.16 -8.10 -28.90
C LEU A 391 -2.17 -7.03 -29.36
N ASP A 392 -2.55 -6.32 -30.39
CA ASP A 392 -1.93 -5.03 -30.69
C ASP A 392 -2.62 -3.95 -29.87
N LEU A 393 -1.94 -3.45 -28.81
CA LEU A 393 -2.48 -2.41 -27.94
C LEU A 393 -2.74 -1.09 -28.65
N GLN A 394 -2.16 -0.87 -29.83
CA GLN A 394 -2.40 0.35 -30.60
C GLN A 394 -3.69 0.29 -31.41
N SER A 395 -4.00 -0.88 -31.95
CA SER A 395 -5.14 -1.09 -32.86
C SER A 395 -6.30 -1.87 -32.24
N ILE A 396 -6.20 -2.27 -30.97
CA ILE A 396 -7.23 -3.09 -30.33
C ILE A 396 -8.61 -2.43 -30.34
N ASN A 397 -9.60 -3.18 -30.79
CA ASN A 397 -11.02 -2.82 -30.78
C ASN A 397 -11.82 -3.82 -29.95
N ALA A 398 -12.90 -3.37 -29.31
CA ALA A 398 -13.78 -4.24 -28.53
C ALA A 398 -14.39 -5.38 -29.36
N ASN A 399 -14.55 -5.20 -30.65
CA ASN A 399 -15.08 -6.21 -31.57
C ASN A 399 -14.11 -7.37 -31.84
N ASP A 400 -12.82 -7.16 -31.59
CA ASP A 400 -11.78 -8.18 -31.81
C ASP A 400 -11.70 -9.17 -30.64
N ILE A 401 -12.45 -8.91 -29.57
CA ILE A 401 -12.40 -9.70 -28.34
C ILE A 401 -13.64 -10.56 -28.21
N SER A 402 -13.43 -11.88 -28.20
CA SER A 402 -14.50 -12.85 -27.95
C SER A 402 -14.50 -13.25 -26.47
N ILE A 403 -15.60 -12.97 -25.79
CA ILE A 403 -15.76 -13.32 -24.37
C ILE A 403 -16.79 -14.44 -24.25
N PRO A 404 -16.44 -15.55 -23.58
CA PRO A 404 -17.44 -16.58 -23.26
C PRO A 404 -18.54 -15.98 -22.40
N LEU A 405 -19.81 -16.14 -22.79
CA LEU A 405 -20.97 -15.65 -22.04
C LEU A 405 -20.98 -16.12 -20.57
N ALA A 406 -20.44 -17.32 -20.33
CA ALA A 406 -20.27 -17.90 -18.99
C ALA A 406 -19.40 -17.05 -18.04
N SER A 407 -18.61 -16.13 -18.58
CA SER A 407 -17.68 -15.29 -17.80
C SER A 407 -18.25 -13.89 -17.55
N VAL A 408 -19.42 -13.58 -18.08
CA VAL A 408 -20.06 -12.27 -17.96
C VAL A 408 -20.99 -12.24 -16.75
N CYS A 409 -20.90 -11.20 -15.94
CA CYS A 409 -21.82 -10.94 -14.84
C CYS A 409 -22.90 -9.97 -15.31
N PHE A 410 -24.17 -10.38 -15.15
CA PHE A 410 -25.33 -9.52 -15.43
C PHE A 410 -25.85 -8.96 -14.11
N ILE A 411 -25.88 -7.64 -13.98
CA ILE A 411 -26.24 -6.95 -12.74
C ILE A 411 -27.42 -6.02 -13.00
N GLU A 412 -28.41 -6.00 -12.10
CA GLU A 412 -29.54 -5.08 -12.17
C GLU A 412 -29.07 -3.65 -11.90
N LYS A 413 -29.62 -2.69 -12.63
CA LYS A 413 -29.41 -1.26 -12.38
C LYS A 413 -30.11 -0.87 -11.08
N GLY A 414 -29.44 -0.18 -10.19
CA GLY A 414 -30.04 0.43 -9.01
C GLY A 414 -30.91 1.63 -9.37
N PRO A 415 -31.69 2.17 -8.42
CA PRO A 415 -32.67 3.23 -8.68
C PRO A 415 -32.06 4.54 -9.20
N ASN A 416 -30.82 4.83 -8.83
CA ASN A 416 -30.07 6.03 -9.25
C ASN A 416 -28.88 5.68 -10.16
N TYR A 417 -29.01 4.60 -10.91
CA TYR A 417 -27.94 4.17 -11.81
C TYR A 417 -27.70 5.18 -12.94
N SER A 418 -26.43 5.43 -13.22
CA SER A 418 -25.98 6.26 -14.34
C SER A 418 -24.73 5.63 -14.95
N THR A 419 -24.78 5.30 -16.24
CA THR A 419 -23.63 4.76 -16.97
C THR A 419 -22.42 5.70 -16.95
N PRO A 420 -22.56 7.00 -17.22
CA PRO A 420 -21.44 7.93 -17.10
C PRO A 420 -20.77 7.91 -15.72
N LEU A 421 -21.55 7.87 -14.64
CA LEU A 421 -21.04 7.83 -13.27
C LEU A 421 -20.30 6.50 -12.99
N LEU A 422 -20.84 5.37 -13.45
CA LEU A 422 -20.17 4.07 -13.34
C LEU A 422 -18.82 4.08 -14.05
N LEU A 423 -18.80 4.53 -15.30
CA LEU A 423 -17.59 4.57 -16.12
C LEU A 423 -16.55 5.52 -15.52
N ASP A 424 -16.96 6.68 -15.07
CA ASP A 424 -16.10 7.66 -14.43
C ASP A 424 -15.45 7.08 -13.16
N LYS A 425 -16.24 6.45 -12.30
CA LYS A 425 -15.70 5.82 -11.09
C LYS A 425 -14.73 4.67 -11.40
N ILE A 426 -15.05 3.77 -12.33
CA ILE A 426 -14.14 2.68 -12.72
C ILE A 426 -12.87 3.27 -13.36
N TYR A 427 -13.01 4.25 -14.24
CA TYR A 427 -11.86 4.95 -14.82
C TYR A 427 -10.95 5.52 -13.72
N TRP A 428 -11.51 6.27 -12.78
CA TRP A 428 -10.74 6.88 -11.71
C TRP A 428 -10.13 5.84 -10.75
N GLU A 429 -10.83 4.74 -10.44
CA GLU A 429 -10.25 3.65 -9.67
C GLU A 429 -8.99 3.09 -10.35
N LEU A 430 -9.08 2.75 -11.64
CA LEU A 430 -7.97 2.22 -12.40
C LEU A 430 -6.85 3.25 -12.61
N HIS A 431 -7.21 4.48 -12.92
CA HIS A 431 -6.26 5.59 -13.11
C HIS A 431 -5.57 5.93 -11.80
N THR A 432 -6.31 6.00 -10.68
CA THR A 432 -5.75 6.31 -9.37
C THR A 432 -4.87 5.19 -8.83
N GLN A 433 -5.11 3.96 -9.21
CA GLN A 433 -4.24 2.83 -8.90
C GLN A 433 -2.99 2.78 -9.80
N GLY A 434 -2.87 3.67 -10.79
CA GLY A 434 -1.80 3.62 -11.77
C GLY A 434 -1.86 2.38 -12.67
N SER A 435 -2.99 1.68 -12.68
CA SER A 435 -3.16 0.42 -13.38
C SER A 435 -3.80 0.55 -14.75
N LEU A 436 -4.45 1.66 -15.05
CA LEU A 436 -5.09 1.90 -16.33
C LEU A 436 -4.07 2.04 -17.46
N VAL A 437 -4.18 1.19 -18.47
CA VAL A 437 -3.33 1.20 -19.68
C VAL A 437 -4.01 1.92 -20.82
N LYS A 438 -5.27 1.58 -21.09
CA LYS A 438 -6.03 2.13 -22.22
C LYS A 438 -7.54 2.07 -21.95
N GLU A 439 -8.23 3.13 -22.30
CA GLU A 439 -9.68 3.17 -22.40
C GLU A 439 -10.09 3.10 -23.88
N ILE A 440 -11.06 2.27 -24.20
CA ILE A 440 -11.62 2.11 -25.54
C ILE A 440 -13.12 2.25 -25.44
N LYS A 441 -13.66 3.25 -26.13
CA LYS A 441 -15.11 3.47 -26.28
C LYS A 441 -15.53 3.01 -27.66
N ASN A 442 -16.60 2.25 -27.72
CA ASN A 442 -17.18 1.79 -29.00
C ASN A 442 -18.58 2.40 -29.18
N ASP A 443 -18.99 2.61 -30.45
CA ASP A 443 -20.27 3.25 -30.85
C ASP A 443 -21.53 2.47 -30.42
N HIS A 444 -21.38 1.27 -29.84
CA HIS A 444 -22.50 0.38 -29.48
C HIS A 444 -22.74 0.23 -27.97
N ASN A 445 -22.48 1.26 -27.18
CA ASN A 445 -22.60 1.21 -25.71
C ASN A 445 -21.76 0.09 -25.06
N VAL A 446 -20.61 -0.20 -25.67
CA VAL A 446 -19.59 -1.09 -25.11
C VAL A 446 -18.37 -0.26 -24.71
N PHE A 447 -17.96 -0.41 -23.46
CA PHE A 447 -16.83 0.29 -22.89
C PHE A 447 -15.79 -0.76 -22.45
N MET A 448 -14.55 -0.51 -22.75
CA MET A 448 -13.46 -1.42 -22.43
C MET A 448 -12.31 -0.68 -21.76
N TYR A 449 -11.79 -1.23 -20.66
CA TYR A 449 -10.60 -0.77 -19.98
C TYR A 449 -9.56 -1.87 -19.98
N LEU A 450 -8.37 -1.54 -20.48
CA LEU A 450 -7.18 -2.36 -20.30
C LEU A 450 -6.41 -1.86 -19.09
N TYR A 451 -6.10 -2.74 -18.18
CA TYR A 451 -5.40 -2.39 -16.96
C TYR A 451 -4.44 -3.49 -16.52
N ILE A 452 -3.58 -3.18 -15.56
CA ILE A 452 -2.66 -4.15 -15.00
C ILE A 452 -3.02 -4.47 -13.57
N SER A 453 -3.12 -5.75 -13.29
CA SER A 453 -3.15 -6.28 -11.94
C SER A 453 -1.80 -6.88 -11.58
N PHE A 454 -1.39 -6.70 -10.33
CA PHE A 454 -0.22 -7.37 -9.77
C PHE A 454 -0.70 -8.43 -8.78
N ASN A 455 -0.48 -9.67 -9.10
CA ASN A 455 -0.76 -10.75 -8.18
C ASN A 455 0.53 -11.22 -7.52
N SER A 456 0.45 -11.64 -6.26
CA SER A 456 1.58 -12.35 -5.65
C SER A 456 1.89 -13.59 -6.49
N SER A 457 3.17 -13.83 -6.76
CA SER A 457 3.60 -15.00 -7.49
C SER A 457 3.07 -16.28 -6.80
N ARG A 458 2.54 -17.21 -7.59
CA ARG A 458 2.14 -18.53 -7.09
C ARG A 458 3.32 -19.42 -6.73
N TYR A 459 4.48 -19.12 -7.26
CA TYR A 459 5.70 -19.92 -7.15
C TYR A 459 6.67 -19.37 -6.11
N LEU A 460 6.62 -18.07 -5.86
CA LEU A 460 7.47 -17.40 -4.91
C LEU A 460 6.64 -17.06 -3.67
N SER A 461 6.92 -17.72 -2.57
CA SER A 461 6.22 -17.49 -1.29
C SER A 461 6.53 -16.12 -0.66
N ASP A 462 7.48 -15.39 -1.22
CA ASP A 462 7.88 -14.08 -0.77
C ASP A 462 6.94 -13.00 -1.31
N LYS A 463 6.37 -12.21 -0.41
CA LYS A 463 5.46 -11.10 -0.72
C LYS A 463 6.15 -9.89 -1.36
N LEU A 464 7.44 -9.95 -1.61
CA LEU A 464 8.19 -8.92 -2.33
C LEU A 464 8.11 -9.08 -3.86
N PHE A 465 7.68 -10.25 -4.35
CA PHE A 465 7.62 -10.55 -5.78
C PHE A 465 6.19 -10.51 -6.31
N PHE A 466 5.98 -9.74 -7.35
CA PHE A 466 4.70 -9.59 -8.05
C PHE A 466 4.84 -9.98 -9.51
N GLU A 467 3.80 -10.63 -10.02
CA GLU A 467 3.64 -10.87 -11.45
C GLU A 467 2.64 -9.86 -12.01
N PRO A 468 3.06 -8.96 -12.91
CA PRO A 468 2.13 -8.10 -13.62
C PRO A 468 1.29 -8.93 -14.58
N LYS A 469 -0.03 -8.70 -14.59
CA LYS A 469 -0.96 -9.31 -15.54
C LYS A 469 -1.73 -8.23 -16.24
N LEU A 470 -1.76 -8.29 -17.57
CA LEU A 470 -2.67 -7.48 -18.34
C LEU A 470 -4.09 -8.03 -18.17
N GLU A 471 -4.99 -7.19 -17.73
CA GLU A 471 -6.38 -7.50 -17.46
C GLU A 471 -7.30 -6.60 -18.29
N ILE A 472 -8.53 -7.03 -18.44
CA ILE A 472 -9.54 -6.31 -19.20
C ILE A 472 -10.85 -6.25 -18.45
N ILE A 473 -11.47 -5.08 -18.43
CA ILE A 473 -12.87 -4.88 -18.06
C ILE A 473 -13.64 -4.53 -19.32
N ILE A 474 -14.76 -5.22 -19.55
CA ILE A 474 -15.70 -4.87 -20.62
C ILE A 474 -17.07 -4.68 -20.01
N ILE A 475 -17.68 -3.55 -20.31
CA ILE A 475 -18.98 -3.14 -19.80
C ILE A 475 -19.89 -2.90 -21.01
N LYS A 476 -21.05 -3.56 -21.00
CA LYS A 476 -22.12 -3.31 -21.97
C LYS A 476 -23.40 -2.92 -21.27
N GLU A 477 -23.93 -1.77 -21.61
CA GLU A 477 -25.21 -1.33 -21.10
C GLU A 477 -26.34 -2.05 -21.84
N LEU A 478 -27.28 -2.57 -21.04
CA LEU A 478 -28.53 -3.18 -21.52
C LEU A 478 -29.72 -2.35 -20.97
N SER A 479 -30.93 -2.63 -21.40
CA SER A 479 -32.11 -1.83 -21.00
C SER A 479 -32.29 -1.72 -19.48
N ASN A 480 -32.35 -2.83 -18.76
CA ASN A 480 -32.60 -2.87 -17.31
C ASN A 480 -31.42 -3.43 -16.50
N SER A 481 -30.32 -3.74 -17.15
CA SER A 481 -29.17 -4.37 -16.53
C SER A 481 -27.87 -3.93 -17.20
N ILE A 482 -26.76 -4.36 -16.63
CA ILE A 482 -25.43 -4.18 -17.17
C ILE A 482 -24.78 -5.55 -17.28
N ALA A 483 -24.12 -5.79 -18.37
CA ALA A 483 -23.22 -6.93 -18.54
C ALA A 483 -21.80 -6.46 -18.29
N ILE A 484 -21.13 -7.03 -17.28
CA ILE A 484 -19.74 -6.73 -16.94
C ILE A 484 -18.91 -8.00 -17.03
N PHE A 485 -17.83 -7.89 -17.73
CA PHE A 485 -16.75 -8.88 -17.72
C PHE A 485 -15.50 -8.25 -17.13
N ASP A 486 -14.89 -8.90 -16.14
CA ASP A 486 -13.60 -8.52 -15.57
C ASP A 486 -12.72 -9.76 -15.52
N SER A 487 -11.59 -9.72 -16.22
CA SER A 487 -10.68 -10.86 -16.31
C SER A 487 -9.97 -11.16 -14.99
N ALA A 488 -9.77 -10.16 -14.12
CA ALA A 488 -9.23 -10.36 -12.78
C ALA A 488 -10.26 -10.92 -11.80
N GLY A 489 -11.54 -10.87 -12.16
CA GLY A 489 -12.62 -11.44 -11.35
C GLY A 489 -13.09 -10.54 -10.23
N ALA A 490 -12.95 -9.23 -10.35
CA ALA A 490 -13.49 -8.28 -9.38
C ALA A 490 -15.02 -8.37 -9.27
N LYS A 491 -15.53 -8.01 -8.09
CA LYS A 491 -16.95 -8.03 -7.80
C LYS A 491 -17.56 -6.65 -8.02
N TYR A 492 -18.65 -6.63 -8.79
CA TYR A 492 -19.40 -5.41 -9.07
C TYR A 492 -20.82 -5.44 -8.48
N ALA A 493 -21.33 -6.63 -8.18
CA ALA A 493 -22.67 -6.77 -7.60
C ALA A 493 -22.75 -6.15 -6.20
N ASN A 494 -23.88 -5.49 -5.91
CA ASN A 494 -24.14 -4.82 -4.64
C ASN A 494 -23.14 -3.70 -4.29
N ARG A 495 -22.47 -3.13 -5.26
CA ARG A 495 -21.65 -1.93 -5.07
C ARG A 495 -22.56 -0.70 -5.02
N ILE A 496 -22.89 -0.27 -3.80
CA ILE A 496 -23.73 0.91 -3.53
C ILE A 496 -23.11 2.17 -4.13
N ASP A 497 -21.79 2.29 -4.07
CA ASP A 497 -21.03 3.42 -4.63
C ASP A 497 -21.15 3.53 -6.16
N LEU A 498 -21.45 2.42 -6.85
CA LEU A 498 -21.68 2.36 -8.28
C LEU A 498 -23.19 2.33 -8.65
N ASN A 499 -24.09 2.39 -7.69
CA ASN A 499 -25.53 2.21 -7.86
C ASN A 499 -25.89 0.92 -8.62
N LEU A 500 -25.15 -0.15 -8.32
CA LEU A 500 -25.39 -1.50 -8.82
C LEU A 500 -26.12 -2.33 -7.78
N ALA A 501 -27.18 -2.99 -8.21
CA ALA A 501 -28.01 -3.84 -7.40
C ALA A 501 -27.52 -5.31 -7.43
N ASN A 502 -28.42 -6.24 -7.26
CA ASN A 502 -28.11 -7.66 -7.24
C ASN A 502 -27.72 -8.20 -8.62
N PRO A 503 -26.95 -9.29 -8.68
CA PRO A 503 -26.82 -10.05 -9.92
C PRO A 503 -28.20 -10.50 -10.40
N ILE A 504 -28.40 -10.53 -11.71
CA ILE A 504 -29.65 -11.05 -12.27
C ILE A 504 -29.84 -12.48 -11.79
N ASN A 505 -31.01 -12.74 -11.21
CA ASN A 505 -31.37 -14.05 -10.72
C ASN A 505 -31.32 -15.07 -11.87
N ILE A 506 -30.71 -16.23 -11.59
CA ILE A 506 -30.59 -17.31 -12.56
C ILE A 506 -31.93 -17.78 -13.12
N ASN A 507 -33.02 -17.64 -12.36
CA ASN A 507 -34.37 -17.93 -12.83
C ASN A 507 -34.79 -17.04 -14.01
N ARG A 508 -34.28 -15.81 -14.11
CA ARG A 508 -34.52 -14.96 -15.30
C ARG A 508 -33.72 -15.46 -16.50
N LEU A 509 -32.50 -15.99 -16.29
CA LEU A 509 -31.74 -16.60 -17.37
C LEU A 509 -32.37 -17.91 -17.83
N THR A 510 -32.90 -18.69 -16.91
CA THR A 510 -33.69 -19.89 -17.25
C THR A 510 -34.98 -19.55 -17.99
N ALA A 511 -35.66 -18.47 -17.59
CA ALA A 511 -36.85 -17.98 -18.27
C ALA A 511 -36.57 -17.48 -19.70
N LEU A 512 -35.41 -16.83 -19.92
CA LEU A 512 -34.96 -16.45 -21.27
C LEU A 512 -34.70 -17.68 -22.15
N ALA A 513 -34.12 -18.73 -21.60
CA ALA A 513 -33.87 -19.96 -22.32
C ALA A 513 -35.16 -20.78 -22.54
N ALA A 514 -36.13 -20.68 -21.65
CA ALA A 514 -37.42 -21.35 -21.73
C ALA A 514 -38.47 -20.56 -22.55
N ALA A 515 -38.27 -19.29 -22.82
CA ALA A 515 -39.23 -18.42 -23.51
C ALA A 515 -39.49 -18.78 -24.98
N THR A 516 -38.69 -19.63 -25.57
CA THR A 516 -38.92 -20.17 -26.90
C THR A 516 -39.57 -21.57 -26.76
N LYS A 517 -40.68 -21.81 -27.38
CA LYS A 517 -41.40 -23.10 -27.40
C LYS A 517 -40.54 -24.32 -27.83
N VAL A 518 -39.30 -24.08 -28.22
CA VAL A 518 -38.36 -25.03 -28.84
C VAL A 518 -37.16 -25.35 -27.95
N ARG A 519 -37.05 -24.77 -26.76
CA ARG A 519 -35.87 -24.95 -25.90
C ARG A 519 -36.25 -25.42 -24.50
N GLU A 520 -35.49 -26.39 -24.00
CA GLU A 520 -35.68 -26.92 -22.65
C GLU A 520 -34.36 -26.98 -21.92
N ILE A 521 -34.32 -26.57 -20.65
CA ILE A 521 -33.16 -26.72 -19.78
C ILE A 521 -33.20 -28.13 -19.18
N LYS A 522 -32.19 -28.93 -19.49
CA LYS A 522 -32.09 -30.31 -19.00
C LYS A 522 -31.25 -30.41 -17.74
N GLU A 523 -30.19 -29.63 -17.64
CA GLU A 523 -29.22 -29.74 -16.57
C GLU A 523 -28.72 -28.36 -16.20
N ALA A 524 -28.44 -28.18 -14.91
CA ALA A 524 -27.78 -27.00 -14.38
C ALA A 524 -26.63 -27.43 -13.46
N HIS A 525 -25.47 -26.86 -13.67
CA HIS A 525 -24.30 -27.03 -12.81
C HIS A 525 -23.93 -25.70 -12.22
N SER A 526 -23.93 -25.59 -10.90
CA SER A 526 -23.48 -24.41 -10.20
C SER A 526 -22.23 -24.73 -9.40
N ARG A 527 -21.24 -23.87 -9.51
CA ARG A 527 -20.02 -23.94 -8.72
C ARG A 527 -19.88 -22.63 -7.95
N ALA A 528 -19.90 -22.71 -6.64
CA ALA A 528 -19.81 -21.56 -5.76
C ALA A 528 -18.54 -21.65 -4.90
N ILE A 529 -17.93 -20.50 -4.67
CA ILE A 529 -16.82 -20.37 -3.70
C ILE A 529 -17.36 -19.58 -2.52
N GLY A 530 -17.45 -20.25 -1.37
CA GLY A 530 -17.93 -19.65 -0.13
C GLY A 530 -16.92 -18.69 0.52
N THR A 531 -17.39 -17.91 1.48
CA THR A 531 -16.56 -17.01 2.30
C THR A 531 -15.56 -17.73 3.19
N ALA A 532 -15.83 -19.00 3.54
CA ALA A 532 -14.91 -19.84 4.30
C ALA A 532 -13.93 -20.53 3.35
N LYS A 533 -12.81 -19.88 3.16
CA LYS A 533 -11.54 -20.36 2.57
C LYS A 533 -11.63 -21.63 1.71
N ASN A 534 -11.59 -21.46 0.39
CA ASN A 534 -11.00 -22.38 -0.59
C ASN A 534 -11.69 -23.72 -0.84
N ARG A 535 -12.90 -23.96 -0.41
CA ARG A 535 -13.65 -25.14 -0.83
C ARG A 535 -14.77 -24.75 -1.81
N PRO A 536 -14.64 -25.08 -3.10
CA PRO A 536 -15.74 -24.88 -4.03
C PRO A 536 -16.86 -25.85 -3.69
N GLU A 537 -18.07 -25.31 -3.49
CA GLU A 537 -19.27 -26.11 -3.47
C GLU A 537 -19.74 -26.29 -4.91
N ALA A 538 -19.97 -27.50 -5.34
CA ALA A 538 -20.51 -27.81 -6.65
C ALA A 538 -21.85 -28.49 -6.49
N MET A 539 -22.86 -28.03 -7.25
CA MET A 539 -24.18 -28.63 -7.31
C MET A 539 -24.54 -28.91 -8.77
N SER A 540 -25.06 -30.09 -9.02
CA SER A 540 -25.63 -30.48 -10.31
C SER A 540 -27.11 -30.80 -10.12
N LEU A 541 -27.96 -30.11 -10.85
CA LEU A 541 -29.41 -30.25 -10.74
C LEU A 541 -29.98 -30.67 -12.10
N LYS A 542 -30.98 -31.57 -12.08
CA LYS A 542 -31.69 -32.03 -13.26
C LYS A 542 -33.21 -32.03 -13.03
N GLY A 543 -33.97 -31.81 -14.07
CA GLY A 543 -35.41 -31.89 -14.04
C GLY A 543 -36.05 -30.93 -13.02
N LYS A 544 -36.95 -31.42 -12.17
CA LYS A 544 -37.72 -30.65 -11.19
C LYS A 544 -36.85 -29.96 -10.12
N ASN A 545 -35.62 -30.46 -9.90
CA ASN A 545 -34.73 -29.88 -8.89
C ASN A 545 -34.02 -28.59 -9.38
N LEU A 546 -34.21 -28.17 -10.62
CA LEU A 546 -33.65 -26.93 -11.16
C LEU A 546 -34.09 -25.68 -10.36
N GLU A 547 -35.24 -25.71 -9.70
CA GLU A 547 -35.74 -24.64 -8.85
C GLU A 547 -34.83 -24.36 -7.63
N ASN A 548 -34.08 -25.34 -7.20
CA ASN A 548 -33.20 -25.25 -6.02
C ASN A 548 -31.82 -24.64 -6.31
N ILE A 549 -31.56 -24.24 -7.55
CA ILE A 549 -30.23 -23.74 -7.95
C ILE A 549 -29.83 -22.46 -7.20
N ASN A 550 -30.79 -21.66 -6.78
CA ASN A 550 -30.56 -20.43 -6.05
C ASN A 550 -30.09 -20.65 -4.60
N SER A 551 -30.26 -21.85 -4.04
CA SER A 551 -29.88 -22.13 -2.66
C SER A 551 -28.35 -22.14 -2.47
N THR A 552 -27.58 -22.39 -3.53
CA THR A 552 -26.12 -22.37 -3.51
C THR A 552 -25.51 -20.98 -3.55
N GLN A 553 -26.30 -19.96 -3.89
CA GLN A 553 -25.79 -18.61 -4.12
C GLN A 553 -25.86 -17.70 -2.88
N ARG A 554 -26.65 -18.06 -1.86
CA ARG A 554 -26.93 -17.17 -0.71
C ARG A 554 -25.71 -16.75 0.09
N ASN A 555 -24.68 -17.60 0.16
CA ASN A 555 -23.47 -17.34 0.95
C ASN A 555 -22.19 -17.39 0.10
N ALA A 556 -22.32 -17.35 -1.22
CA ALA A 556 -21.17 -17.46 -2.10
C ALA A 556 -20.51 -16.10 -2.35
N MET A 557 -19.20 -16.04 -2.24
CA MET A 557 -18.43 -14.89 -2.75
C MET A 557 -18.51 -14.81 -4.27
N TYR A 558 -18.73 -15.95 -4.91
CA TYR A 558 -18.68 -16.10 -6.35
C TYR A 558 -19.38 -17.39 -6.75
N ALA A 559 -20.28 -17.31 -7.72
CA ALA A 559 -20.93 -18.49 -8.29
C ALA A 559 -20.83 -18.47 -9.82
N LEU A 560 -20.44 -19.61 -10.40
CA LEU A 560 -20.48 -19.89 -11.83
C LEU A 560 -21.55 -20.92 -12.07
N THR A 561 -22.57 -20.57 -12.85
CA THR A 561 -23.65 -21.49 -13.20
C THR A 561 -23.64 -21.75 -14.69
N THR A 562 -23.64 -23.02 -15.05
CA THR A 562 -23.73 -23.48 -16.44
C THR A 562 -25.02 -24.25 -16.62
N LEU A 563 -25.79 -23.84 -17.62
CA LEU A 563 -27.05 -24.47 -18.00
C LEU A 563 -26.86 -25.23 -19.31
N LYS A 564 -27.29 -26.49 -19.36
CA LYS A 564 -27.41 -27.22 -20.60
C LYS A 564 -28.79 -27.00 -21.20
N VAL A 565 -28.84 -26.35 -22.33
CA VAL A 565 -30.07 -26.06 -23.08
C VAL A 565 -30.15 -27.01 -24.26
N VAL A 566 -31.31 -27.59 -24.44
CA VAL A 566 -31.60 -28.52 -25.56
C VAL A 566 -32.63 -27.88 -26.47
N ASN A 567 -32.31 -27.75 -27.74
CA ASN A 567 -33.31 -27.39 -28.76
C ASN A 567 -34.15 -28.59 -29.08
N LYS A 568 -35.44 -28.40 -29.27
CA LYS A 568 -36.38 -29.41 -29.77
C LYS A 568 -36.81 -29.07 -31.19
N ASP A 569 -36.93 -30.08 -32.02
CA ASP A 569 -37.54 -29.92 -33.35
C ASP A 569 -39.07 -29.74 -33.26
N GLU A 570 -39.72 -29.55 -34.39
CA GLU A 570 -41.18 -29.38 -34.47
C GLU A 570 -41.96 -30.59 -33.96
N GLN A 571 -41.30 -31.74 -33.87
CA GLN A 571 -41.87 -33.01 -33.34
C GLN A 571 -41.53 -33.22 -31.86
N GLY A 572 -40.87 -32.27 -31.20
CA GLY A 572 -40.51 -32.32 -29.79
C GLY A 572 -39.29 -33.20 -29.48
N LYS A 573 -38.57 -33.68 -30.50
CA LYS A 573 -37.30 -34.45 -30.31
C LYS A 573 -36.12 -33.50 -30.14
N ASN A 574 -35.08 -33.96 -29.41
CA ASN A 574 -33.86 -33.17 -29.22
C ASN A 574 -33.09 -33.07 -30.52
N ASP A 575 -32.93 -31.87 -31.04
CA ASP A 575 -32.22 -31.58 -32.28
C ASP A 575 -30.75 -31.24 -32.01
N SER A 576 -30.51 -30.32 -31.08
CA SER A 576 -29.16 -29.93 -30.69
C SER A 576 -29.09 -29.51 -29.22
N SER A 577 -27.90 -29.45 -28.66
CA SER A 577 -27.70 -28.97 -27.28
C SER A 577 -26.51 -28.04 -27.20
N PHE A 578 -26.62 -27.02 -26.36
CA PHE A 578 -25.55 -26.09 -26.06
C PHE A 578 -25.55 -25.71 -24.59
N TYR A 579 -24.44 -25.13 -24.12
CA TYR A 579 -24.31 -24.67 -22.74
C TYR A 579 -24.36 -23.16 -22.68
N ILE A 580 -25.14 -22.65 -21.73
CA ILE A 580 -25.14 -21.23 -21.36
C ILE A 580 -24.56 -21.14 -19.96
N GLY A 581 -23.60 -20.26 -19.77
CA GLY A 581 -23.06 -19.99 -18.45
C GLY A 581 -23.27 -18.55 -18.01
N ALA A 582 -23.47 -18.39 -16.71
CA ALA A 582 -23.55 -17.08 -16.05
C ALA A 582 -22.69 -17.08 -14.80
N ARG A 583 -22.10 -15.93 -14.53
CA ARG A 583 -21.34 -15.67 -13.31
C ARG A 583 -22.12 -14.72 -12.44
N SER A 584 -22.27 -15.06 -11.16
CA SER A 584 -22.83 -14.19 -10.13
C SER A 584 -21.84 -14.04 -8.98
N GLY A 585 -21.65 -12.82 -8.52
CA GLY A 585 -20.74 -12.57 -7.39
C GLY A 585 -20.40 -11.12 -7.18
#